data_962ff8ef277420335780ab76c1f69b66
#
_entry.id   962ff8ef277420335780ab76c1f69b66
#
_cell.length_a   1.000
_cell.length_b   1.000
_cell.length_c   1.000
_cell.angle_alpha   90.00
_cell.angle_beta   90.00
_cell.angle_gamma   90.00
#
_symmetry.space_group_name_H-M   'P 1'
#
loop_
_entity.id
_entity.type
_entity.pdbx_description
1 polymer ?
#
loop_
_entity_poly.entity_id
_entity_poly.type
_entity_poly.pdbx_seq_one_letter_code
_entity_poly.pdbx_strand_id
1 'polypeptide(L)'
;MPSATDEFPPVDFPTLGFLGIDWIEAHCVIPDGFRRGRRLILSGWQSWNVLNFYRVKPGAEGLGEWLMALDEMDDEDAAELEKPPSPFHNRTALTVRPQKSGKSPFIAAVICYEGMGPSLFDGWAEGGEVYRCEDHGCSCGWTYVYDEGEPMGMHWPTPLIQITATSEEQTGNIFDALRPMIQLGPLNRVALKVGEEFIRLPNQGRIDPVSASANSRLGQRVTFVAQDESGIYLLSNGMVKVAQTQSRGAAAMGGRVWQTTNAWDPSEDSTAQRTYEDRADDVFCDFTQPPKGLSYHNKADRAKIHRAVYKGSPWVNVDDIEGEAVALAKRDPQMAERFYGNRLVYANGSWLPDGRWEATKRDRRIEDGTSIVLGFDGSENNDFSAIRAETIDGFQFTPTYGPDNKPTIWDPRSFPNGSIDRVEVAAAVDELFTRYKVARFYCDPQDWRSEIGDWALAYGDKIVMEWATNRPAAMFASLSTFENDLISGRLTHDADPITETHVANARKKAVPGQKYILIKPADHQKIDAAMASALAHEAAVDAIKDGWAQKVSRRVLVLR
;
A
#
# COMPACT_ATOMS: atom_id res chain seq x y z
N MET A 1 -11.81 31.60 9.66
CA MET A 1 -11.16 30.29 9.63
C MET A 1 -12.04 29.28 10.36
N PRO A 2 -12.43 28.14 9.77
CA PRO A 2 -12.97 27.05 10.58
C PRO A 2 -11.84 26.56 11.47
N SER A 3 -12.08 26.41 12.76
CA SER A 3 -11.10 25.91 13.71
C SER A 3 -10.67 24.48 13.32
N ALA A 4 -9.44 24.33 12.89
CA ALA A 4 -8.79 23.05 12.53
C ALA A 4 -8.42 22.23 13.79
N THR A 5 -9.14 22.36 14.88
CA THR A 5 -8.58 22.07 16.22
C THR A 5 -8.73 20.64 16.72
N ASP A 6 -9.46 19.75 16.03
CA ASP A 6 -9.71 18.41 16.61
C ASP A 6 -9.31 17.21 15.73
N GLU A 7 -8.70 17.41 14.55
CA GLU A 7 -8.48 16.31 13.59
C GLU A 7 -7.01 16.00 13.29
N PHE A 8 -6.13 16.98 13.46
CA PHE A 8 -4.69 16.84 13.18
C PHE A 8 -3.86 17.31 14.36
N PRO A 9 -2.67 16.70 14.59
CA PRO A 9 -1.79 17.15 15.66
C PRO A 9 -1.31 18.59 15.39
N PRO A 10 -0.90 19.31 16.44
CA PRO A 10 -0.24 20.60 16.27
C PRO A 10 0.99 20.48 15.34
N VAL A 11 1.24 21.52 14.53
CA VAL A 11 2.41 21.58 13.69
C VAL A 11 3.58 22.06 14.55
N ASP A 12 4.50 21.16 14.86
CA ASP A 12 5.68 21.37 15.72
C ASP A 12 7.00 21.31 14.93
N PHE A 13 6.92 21.49 13.61
CA PHE A 13 8.05 21.43 12.70
C PHE A 13 8.06 22.63 11.72
N PRO A 14 9.22 23.08 11.26
CA PRO A 14 9.28 24.14 10.26
C PRO A 14 8.76 23.65 8.91
N THR A 15 8.00 24.51 8.23
CA THR A 15 7.38 24.15 6.94
C THR A 15 7.08 25.40 6.10
N LEU A 16 7.37 25.33 4.79
CA LEU A 16 6.83 26.28 3.80
C LEU A 16 5.32 26.09 3.56
N GLY A 17 4.71 25.10 4.21
CA GLY A 17 3.31 24.79 3.98
C GLY A 17 2.34 25.90 4.41
N PHE A 18 2.67 26.74 5.37
CA PHE A 18 1.85 27.91 5.74
C PHE A 18 1.80 28.93 4.61
N LEU A 19 2.96 29.30 4.08
CA LEU A 19 3.09 30.13 2.89
C LEU A 19 2.35 29.51 1.70
N GLY A 20 2.53 28.19 1.48
CA GLY A 20 1.89 27.45 0.38
C GLY A 20 0.37 27.44 0.47
N ILE A 21 -0.21 27.25 1.65
CA ILE A 21 -1.65 27.28 1.89
C ILE A 21 -2.20 28.67 1.58
N ASP A 22 -1.60 29.70 2.15
CA ASP A 22 -2.09 31.08 1.97
C ASP A 22 -1.95 31.52 0.50
N TRP A 23 -0.83 31.17 -0.15
CA TRP A 23 -0.65 31.41 -1.59
C TRP A 23 -1.69 30.69 -2.45
N ILE A 24 -1.94 29.38 -2.21
CA ILE A 24 -2.95 28.59 -2.94
C ILE A 24 -4.33 29.22 -2.76
N GLU A 25 -4.71 29.55 -1.55
CA GLU A 25 -6.03 30.16 -1.26
C GLU A 25 -6.19 31.56 -1.86
N ALA A 26 -5.08 32.29 -2.05
CA ALA A 26 -5.11 33.59 -2.70
C ALA A 26 -5.20 33.51 -4.22
N HIS A 27 -4.61 32.49 -4.84
CA HIS A 27 -4.39 32.45 -6.29
C HIS A 27 -5.21 31.41 -7.03
N CYS A 28 -5.61 30.31 -6.35
CA CYS A 28 -6.36 29.24 -6.98
C CYS A 28 -7.85 29.39 -6.82
N VAL A 29 -8.58 29.00 -7.84
CA VAL A 29 -10.06 29.02 -7.84
C VAL A 29 -10.64 27.63 -8.06
N ILE A 30 -11.86 27.42 -7.61
CA ILE A 30 -12.60 26.17 -7.85
C ILE A 30 -12.84 26.02 -9.34
N PRO A 31 -12.37 24.90 -9.96
CA PRO A 31 -12.36 24.78 -11.44
C PRO A 31 -13.73 24.50 -12.05
N ASP A 32 -14.61 23.83 -11.31
CA ASP A 32 -15.90 23.32 -11.85
C ASP A 32 -17.04 23.36 -10.82
N GLY A 33 -18.21 22.86 -11.21
CA GLY A 33 -19.41 22.77 -10.38
C GLY A 33 -20.04 24.12 -10.03
N PHE A 34 -20.93 24.10 -9.03
CA PHE A 34 -21.75 25.27 -8.62
C PHE A 34 -20.93 26.43 -8.05
N ARG A 35 -19.71 26.17 -7.62
CA ARG A 35 -18.81 27.19 -7.03
C ARG A 35 -17.67 27.59 -7.96
N ARG A 36 -17.74 27.23 -9.24
CA ARG A 36 -16.72 27.51 -10.25
C ARG A 36 -16.31 29.00 -10.25
N GLY A 37 -15.01 29.26 -10.24
CA GLY A 37 -14.43 30.59 -10.21
C GLY A 37 -14.40 31.26 -8.83
N ARG A 38 -14.95 30.62 -7.78
CA ARG A 38 -14.76 31.08 -6.40
C ARG A 38 -13.39 30.67 -5.88
N ARG A 39 -12.84 31.42 -4.91
CA ARG A 39 -11.59 31.06 -4.23
C ARG A 39 -11.63 29.61 -3.75
N LEU A 40 -10.55 28.89 -3.97
CA LEU A 40 -10.33 27.57 -3.42
C LEU A 40 -9.84 27.76 -1.97
N ILE A 41 -10.61 27.28 -1.01
CA ILE A 41 -10.20 27.21 0.40
C ILE A 41 -9.88 25.76 0.70
N LEU A 42 -8.67 25.50 1.19
CA LEU A 42 -8.22 24.14 1.49
C LEU A 42 -8.96 23.61 2.74
N SER A 43 -9.40 22.36 2.66
CA SER A 43 -9.93 21.65 3.82
C SER A 43 -8.80 21.18 4.75
N GLY A 44 -9.13 20.76 5.97
CA GLY A 44 -8.12 20.35 6.95
C GLY A 44 -7.15 19.29 6.44
N TRP A 45 -7.64 18.24 5.75
CA TRP A 45 -6.75 17.22 5.21
C TRP A 45 -5.85 17.73 4.05
N GLN A 46 -6.35 18.66 3.23
CA GLN A 46 -5.56 19.28 2.17
C GLN A 46 -4.44 20.14 2.75
N SER A 47 -4.78 20.98 3.73
CA SER A 47 -3.79 21.78 4.46
C SER A 47 -2.76 20.88 5.16
N TRP A 48 -3.19 19.80 5.82
CA TRP A 48 -2.28 18.85 6.47
C TRP A 48 -1.29 18.19 5.50
N ASN A 49 -1.76 17.83 4.31
CA ASN A 49 -0.91 17.30 3.25
C ASN A 49 0.13 18.34 2.78
N VAL A 50 -0.27 19.60 2.59
CA VAL A 50 0.64 20.69 2.21
C VAL A 50 1.67 20.94 3.30
N LEU A 51 1.27 21.07 4.57
CA LEU A 51 2.18 21.28 5.70
C LEU A 51 3.26 20.21 5.78
N ASN A 52 2.90 18.95 5.63
CA ASN A 52 3.85 17.84 5.70
C ASN A 52 4.72 17.72 4.45
N PHE A 53 4.17 17.91 3.25
CA PHE A 53 4.96 17.81 2.03
C PHE A 53 6.04 18.91 1.96
N TYR A 54 5.74 20.11 2.44
CA TYR A 54 6.66 21.24 2.48
C TYR A 54 7.43 21.37 3.81
N ARG A 55 7.46 20.30 4.61
CA ARG A 55 8.26 20.25 5.83
C ARG A 55 9.74 20.41 5.52
N VAL A 56 10.38 21.42 6.17
CA VAL A 56 11.80 21.74 6.03
C VAL A 56 12.59 21.05 7.15
N LYS A 57 13.78 20.57 6.84
CA LYS A 57 14.69 20.00 7.85
C LYS A 57 15.22 21.11 8.74
N PRO A 58 15.23 20.94 10.07
CA PRO A 58 15.86 21.92 10.96
C PRO A 58 17.32 22.16 10.56
N GLY A 59 17.72 23.42 10.45
CA GLY A 59 19.08 23.79 10.07
C GLY A 59 19.45 23.54 8.60
N ALA A 60 18.43 23.37 7.73
CA ALA A 60 18.68 23.29 6.29
C ALA A 60 19.28 24.61 5.77
N GLU A 61 20.22 24.47 4.85
CA GLU A 61 20.80 25.59 4.12
C GLU A 61 19.87 26.07 3.01
N GLY A 62 19.70 27.39 2.87
CA GLY A 62 18.87 28.02 1.86
C GLY A 62 19.49 27.97 0.46
N LEU A 63 18.64 27.89 -0.56
CA LEU A 63 19.10 27.99 -1.94
C LEU A 63 19.44 29.44 -2.33
N GLY A 64 18.89 30.45 -1.66
CA GLY A 64 19.13 31.87 -1.96
C GLY A 64 20.61 32.27 -1.78
N GLU A 65 21.19 31.92 -0.64
CA GLU A 65 22.61 32.18 -0.37
C GLU A 65 23.53 31.48 -1.38
N TRP A 66 23.23 30.25 -1.71
CA TRP A 66 23.98 29.47 -2.70
C TRP A 66 23.89 30.07 -4.11
N LEU A 67 22.71 30.55 -4.52
CA LEU A 67 22.52 31.23 -5.81
C LEU A 67 23.25 32.57 -5.86
N MET A 68 23.24 33.37 -4.78
CA MET A 68 24.00 34.60 -4.69
C MET A 68 25.50 34.32 -4.80
N ALA A 69 26.00 33.30 -4.13
CA ALA A 69 27.41 32.90 -4.25
C ALA A 69 27.79 32.51 -5.69
N LEU A 70 26.90 31.79 -6.39
CA LEU A 70 27.11 31.44 -7.81
C LEU A 70 27.20 32.65 -8.73
N ASP A 71 26.38 33.66 -8.49
CA ASP A 71 26.36 34.89 -9.31
C ASP A 71 27.62 35.77 -9.10
N GLU A 72 28.31 35.63 -7.96
CA GLU A 72 29.54 36.36 -7.62
C GLU A 72 30.83 35.67 -8.08
N MET A 73 30.74 34.37 -8.45
CA MET A 73 31.88 33.53 -8.86
C MET A 73 32.09 33.53 -10.38
N ASP A 74 33.32 33.28 -10.80
CA ASP A 74 33.56 32.96 -12.21
C ASP A 74 33.14 31.51 -12.57
N ASP A 75 33.10 31.19 -13.87
CA ASP A 75 32.59 29.90 -14.37
C ASP A 75 33.39 28.68 -13.86
N GLU A 76 34.69 28.85 -13.53
CA GLU A 76 35.55 27.76 -13.04
C GLU A 76 35.23 27.47 -11.57
N ASP A 77 35.20 28.52 -10.74
CA ASP A 77 34.88 28.40 -9.31
C ASP A 77 33.41 27.99 -9.08
N ALA A 78 32.49 28.52 -9.89
CA ALA A 78 31.07 28.17 -9.84
C ALA A 78 30.80 26.67 -10.14
N ALA A 79 31.64 26.03 -10.99
CA ALA A 79 31.53 24.60 -11.30
C ALA A 79 31.94 23.70 -10.13
N GLU A 80 32.75 24.18 -9.19
CA GLU A 80 33.20 23.44 -8.01
C GLU A 80 32.30 23.67 -6.79
N LEU A 81 31.41 24.67 -6.82
CA LEU A 81 30.52 24.95 -5.70
C LEU A 81 29.44 23.89 -5.55
N GLU A 82 29.53 23.07 -4.49
CA GLU A 82 28.53 22.02 -4.21
C GLU A 82 27.16 22.62 -3.91
N LYS A 83 26.13 22.08 -4.57
CA LYS A 83 24.75 22.45 -4.29
C LYS A 83 24.35 21.94 -2.90
N PRO A 84 23.63 22.73 -2.07
CA PRO A 84 23.10 22.29 -0.81
C PRO A 84 22.23 21.02 -0.94
N PRO A 85 22.24 20.13 0.05
CA PRO A 85 21.35 18.97 0.05
C PRO A 85 19.89 19.41 0.10
N SER A 86 18.97 18.52 -0.32
CA SER A 86 17.55 18.85 -0.30
C SER A 86 17.09 19.32 1.08
N PRO A 87 16.52 20.52 1.19
CA PRO A 87 16.05 21.07 2.45
C PRO A 87 14.79 20.38 2.97
N PHE A 88 14.03 19.73 2.09
CA PHE A 88 12.76 19.10 2.45
C PHE A 88 12.94 17.73 3.11
N HIS A 89 12.12 17.47 4.12
CA HIS A 89 12.06 16.18 4.78
C HIS A 89 11.46 15.12 3.85
N ASN A 90 10.39 15.47 3.15
CA ASN A 90 9.64 14.54 2.30
C ASN A 90 9.93 14.80 0.81
N ARG A 91 10.47 13.80 0.13
CA ARG A 91 10.68 13.82 -1.32
C ARG A 91 9.41 13.33 -2.06
N THR A 92 8.66 12.46 -1.44
CA THR A 92 7.43 11.88 -2.01
C THR A 92 6.26 12.07 -1.04
N ALA A 93 5.09 12.42 -1.59
CA ALA A 93 3.83 12.33 -0.88
C ALA A 93 2.93 11.29 -1.53
N LEU A 94 2.20 10.53 -0.72
CA LEU A 94 1.14 9.61 -1.14
C LEU A 94 -0.16 9.96 -0.42
N THR A 95 -1.16 10.41 -1.19
CA THR A 95 -2.49 10.75 -0.68
C THR A 95 -3.51 9.72 -1.14
N VAL A 96 -4.02 8.90 -0.21
CA VAL A 96 -4.98 7.83 -0.48
C VAL A 96 -6.34 8.21 0.09
N ARG A 97 -7.24 8.62 -0.78
CA ARG A 97 -8.58 9.10 -0.43
C ARG A 97 -9.64 8.50 -1.35
N PRO A 98 -10.89 8.34 -0.89
CA PRO A 98 -11.94 7.74 -1.72
C PRO A 98 -12.20 8.55 -3.00
N GLN A 99 -12.88 7.94 -3.96
CA GLN A 99 -13.26 8.59 -5.20
C GLN A 99 -14.19 9.80 -4.91
N LYS A 100 -14.05 10.88 -5.70
CA LYS A 100 -14.82 12.13 -5.53
C LYS A 100 -14.48 12.96 -4.27
N SER A 101 -13.47 12.60 -3.50
CA SER A 101 -13.04 13.36 -2.31
C SER A 101 -12.39 14.71 -2.61
N GLY A 102 -12.12 15.05 -3.88
CA GLY A 102 -11.51 16.34 -4.28
C GLY A 102 -9.99 16.27 -4.48
N LYS A 103 -9.42 15.09 -4.72
CA LYS A 103 -7.98 14.90 -5.00
C LYS A 103 -7.50 15.70 -6.20
N SER A 104 -8.17 15.61 -7.35
CA SER A 104 -7.71 16.22 -8.61
C SER A 104 -7.69 17.76 -8.55
N PRO A 105 -8.72 18.47 -8.06
CA PRO A 105 -8.63 19.92 -7.84
C PRO A 105 -7.55 20.32 -6.83
N PHE A 106 -7.33 19.51 -5.80
CA PHE A 106 -6.29 19.76 -4.80
C PHE A 106 -4.89 19.68 -5.42
N ILE A 107 -4.58 18.59 -6.13
CA ILE A 107 -3.26 18.44 -6.76
C ILE A 107 -3.04 19.46 -7.89
N ALA A 108 -4.11 19.89 -8.59
CA ALA A 108 -4.02 20.98 -9.54
C ALA A 108 -3.60 22.30 -8.88
N ALA A 109 -4.07 22.59 -7.67
CA ALA A 109 -3.65 23.76 -6.91
C ALA A 109 -2.18 23.66 -6.44
N VAL A 110 -1.73 22.46 -6.02
CA VAL A 110 -0.31 22.20 -5.71
C VAL A 110 0.55 22.38 -6.96
N ILE A 111 0.11 21.92 -8.14
CA ILE A 111 0.82 22.14 -9.41
C ILE A 111 0.93 23.62 -9.74
N CYS A 112 -0.11 24.43 -9.48
CA CYS A 112 -0.03 25.87 -9.63
C CYS A 112 1.05 26.47 -8.71
N TYR A 113 1.11 26.03 -7.47
CA TYR A 113 2.10 26.50 -6.49
C TYR A 113 3.53 26.07 -6.89
N GLU A 114 3.76 24.84 -7.32
CA GLU A 114 5.05 24.36 -7.80
C GLU A 114 5.52 25.08 -9.09
N GLY A 115 4.59 25.48 -9.93
CA GLY A 115 4.91 26.13 -11.20
C GLY A 115 5.04 27.64 -11.16
N MET A 116 4.32 28.30 -10.25
CA MET A 116 4.16 29.76 -10.24
C MET A 116 4.23 30.38 -8.84
N GLY A 117 4.45 29.60 -7.81
CA GLY A 117 4.56 30.03 -6.44
C GLY A 117 5.96 29.83 -5.85
N PRO A 118 6.21 30.34 -4.64
CA PRO A 118 7.48 30.23 -3.93
C PRO A 118 7.62 28.86 -3.23
N SER A 119 7.78 27.79 -4.03
CA SER A 119 7.72 26.41 -3.56
C SER A 119 9.08 25.80 -3.16
N LEU A 120 10.19 26.51 -3.41
CA LEU A 120 11.54 26.15 -2.98
C LEU A 120 11.89 26.87 -1.68
N PHE A 121 12.76 26.26 -0.89
CA PHE A 121 13.29 26.87 0.33
C PHE A 121 14.42 27.83 0.00
N ASP A 122 14.21 29.09 0.30
CA ASP A 122 15.16 30.19 0.07
C ASP A 122 16.16 30.33 1.23
N GLY A 123 15.64 30.32 2.46
CA GLY A 123 16.41 30.50 3.69
C GLY A 123 15.46 30.67 4.89
N TRP A 124 16.01 31.06 6.02
CA TRP A 124 15.28 31.33 7.25
C TRP A 124 15.05 32.83 7.44
N ALA A 125 13.83 33.21 7.80
CA ALA A 125 13.47 34.61 8.02
C ALA A 125 14.07 35.13 9.34
N GLU A 126 14.54 36.39 9.32
CA GLU A 126 14.92 37.15 10.52
C GLU A 126 13.67 37.77 11.20
N GLY A 127 12.55 37.84 10.49
CA GLY A 127 11.26 38.35 10.91
C GLY A 127 10.92 39.72 10.34
N GLY A 128 9.80 39.79 9.64
CA GLY A 128 9.29 40.99 9.00
C GLY A 128 9.59 41.11 7.51
N GLU A 129 10.31 40.16 6.92
CA GLU A 129 10.48 40.08 5.46
C GLU A 129 9.14 39.88 4.78
N VAL A 130 8.98 40.45 3.61
CA VAL A 130 7.70 40.44 2.90
C VAL A 130 7.88 39.85 1.51
N TYR A 131 7.24 38.71 1.27
CA TYR A 131 7.07 38.23 -0.09
C TYR A 131 5.94 39.01 -0.78
N ARG A 132 6.20 39.49 -2.00
CA ARG A 132 5.24 40.25 -2.81
C ARG A 132 5.05 39.59 -4.16
N CYS A 133 3.81 39.23 -4.47
CA CYS A 133 3.49 38.63 -5.77
C CYS A 133 3.82 39.53 -6.97
N GLU A 134 3.77 40.86 -6.80
CA GLU A 134 4.09 41.81 -7.85
C GLU A 134 5.53 41.71 -8.33
N ASP A 135 6.47 41.38 -7.45
CA ASP A 135 7.90 41.21 -7.76
C ASP A 135 8.13 40.00 -8.67
N HIS A 136 7.15 39.11 -8.76
CA HIS A 136 7.16 37.88 -9.56
C HIS A 136 6.13 37.88 -10.71
N GLY A 137 5.67 39.05 -11.13
CA GLY A 137 4.80 39.24 -12.29
C GLY A 137 3.29 38.94 -12.03
N CYS A 138 2.90 38.72 -10.80
CA CYS A 138 1.47 38.55 -10.44
C CYS A 138 0.90 39.86 -9.87
N SER A 139 0.04 40.52 -10.61
CA SER A 139 -0.58 41.80 -10.22
C SER A 139 -1.82 41.62 -9.30
N CYS A 140 -1.87 40.56 -8.46
CA CYS A 140 -3.00 40.33 -7.58
C CYS A 140 -2.99 41.17 -6.29
N GLY A 141 -1.83 41.75 -5.94
CA GLY A 141 -1.62 42.57 -4.74
C GLY A 141 -1.46 41.75 -3.45
N TRP A 142 -1.37 40.40 -3.54
CA TRP A 142 -1.16 39.56 -2.37
C TRP A 142 0.28 39.65 -1.86
N THR A 143 0.43 39.67 -0.54
CA THR A 143 1.73 39.71 0.16
C THR A 143 1.70 38.73 1.34
N TYR A 144 2.87 38.22 1.71
CA TYR A 144 3.05 37.37 2.90
C TYR A 144 4.18 37.98 3.75
N VAL A 145 3.94 38.08 5.05
CA VAL A 145 4.94 38.58 6.00
C VAL A 145 5.44 37.41 6.80
N TYR A 146 6.75 37.19 6.79
CA TYR A 146 7.36 36.09 7.52
C TYR A 146 7.60 36.43 8.98
N ASP A 147 7.35 35.45 9.84
CA ASP A 147 7.73 35.49 11.25
C ASP A 147 9.23 35.08 11.42
N GLU A 148 9.86 35.49 12.54
CA GLU A 148 11.22 35.10 12.87
C GLU A 148 11.38 33.55 12.90
N GLY A 149 12.37 33.02 12.19
CA GLY A 149 12.65 31.60 12.08
C GLY A 149 11.71 30.83 11.16
N GLU A 150 10.80 31.51 10.45
CA GLU A 150 9.94 30.87 9.46
C GLU A 150 10.74 30.57 8.17
N PRO A 151 10.51 29.42 7.49
CA PRO A 151 11.11 29.13 6.20
C PRO A 151 10.60 30.11 5.14
N MET A 152 11.50 30.77 4.42
CA MET A 152 11.17 31.61 3.27
C MET A 152 11.12 30.82 1.98
N GLY A 153 10.26 31.23 1.06
CA GLY A 153 10.04 30.56 -0.21
C GLY A 153 10.57 31.34 -1.40
N MET A 154 11.12 30.63 -2.40
CA MET A 154 11.52 31.16 -3.70
C MET A 154 10.92 30.34 -4.85
N HIS A 155 10.88 30.92 -6.04
CA HIS A 155 10.38 30.25 -7.25
C HIS A 155 11.41 29.28 -7.85
N TRP A 156 10.92 28.24 -8.52
CA TRP A 156 11.75 27.45 -9.42
C TRP A 156 12.26 28.36 -10.57
N PRO A 157 13.57 28.38 -10.85
CA PRO A 157 14.11 29.18 -11.98
C PRO A 157 13.51 28.74 -13.32
N THR A 158 13.36 27.45 -13.54
CA THR A 158 12.78 26.84 -14.77
C THR A 158 11.91 25.65 -14.39
N PRO A 159 10.63 25.88 -13.98
CA PRO A 159 9.76 24.80 -13.54
C PRO A 159 9.38 23.88 -14.71
N LEU A 160 9.68 22.60 -14.62
CA LEU A 160 9.18 21.56 -15.51
C LEU A 160 8.36 20.55 -14.73
N ILE A 161 7.06 20.56 -14.94
CA ILE A 161 6.10 19.73 -14.21
C ILE A 161 5.49 18.70 -15.12
N GLN A 162 5.41 17.45 -14.68
CA GLN A 162 4.72 16.37 -15.39
C GLN A 162 3.51 15.88 -14.60
N ILE A 163 2.39 15.76 -15.30
CA ILE A 163 1.15 15.15 -14.79
C ILE A 163 1.01 13.80 -15.47
N THR A 164 0.91 12.72 -14.69
CA THR A 164 0.89 11.36 -15.22
C THR A 164 -0.37 10.63 -14.78
N ALA A 165 -0.98 9.93 -15.74
CA ALA A 165 -2.08 8.99 -15.52
C ALA A 165 -2.01 7.82 -16.51
N THR A 166 -2.81 6.76 -16.29
CA THR A 166 -2.76 5.53 -17.08
C THR A 166 -3.25 5.69 -18.52
N SER A 167 -4.11 6.67 -18.80
CA SER A 167 -4.57 7.00 -20.15
C SER A 167 -4.62 8.50 -20.37
N GLU A 168 -4.69 8.92 -21.63
CA GLU A 168 -4.84 10.33 -22.00
C GLU A 168 -6.14 10.92 -21.44
N GLU A 169 -7.24 10.15 -21.43
CA GLU A 169 -8.51 10.57 -20.82
C GLU A 169 -8.39 10.78 -19.29
N GLN A 170 -7.56 9.99 -18.60
CA GLN A 170 -7.35 10.13 -17.15
C GLN A 170 -6.37 11.24 -16.80
N THR A 171 -5.37 11.53 -17.66
CA THR A 171 -4.55 12.76 -17.52
C THR A 171 -5.42 14.01 -17.60
N GLY A 172 -6.54 13.94 -18.31
CA GLY A 172 -7.57 14.97 -18.35
C GLY A 172 -8.13 15.34 -16.97
N ASN A 173 -8.25 14.41 -16.03
CA ASN A 173 -8.86 14.72 -14.73
C ASN A 173 -8.17 15.83 -13.94
N ILE A 174 -6.82 15.83 -13.88
CA ILE A 174 -6.06 16.92 -13.23
C ILE A 174 -5.93 18.11 -14.19
N PHE A 175 -5.62 17.85 -15.45
CA PHE A 175 -5.37 18.91 -16.43
C PHE A 175 -6.62 19.73 -16.70
N ASP A 176 -7.80 19.09 -16.74
CA ASP A 176 -9.11 19.74 -16.89
C ASP A 176 -9.50 20.57 -15.65
N ALA A 177 -9.01 20.20 -14.46
CA ALA A 177 -9.15 21.05 -13.27
C ALA A 177 -8.14 22.21 -13.30
N LEU A 178 -6.90 21.95 -13.72
CA LEU A 178 -5.81 22.92 -13.73
C LEU A 178 -6.07 24.09 -14.68
N ARG A 179 -6.53 23.82 -15.90
CA ARG A 179 -6.81 24.86 -16.93
C ARG A 179 -7.79 25.91 -16.45
N PRO A 180 -9.02 25.59 -16.04
CA PRO A 180 -9.96 26.61 -15.55
C PRO A 180 -9.51 27.25 -14.23
N MET A 181 -8.78 26.54 -13.37
CA MET A 181 -8.19 27.10 -12.15
C MET A 181 -7.27 28.26 -12.46
N ILE A 182 -6.39 28.13 -13.47
CA ILE A 182 -5.51 29.20 -13.94
C ILE A 182 -6.32 30.27 -14.69
N GLN A 183 -7.16 29.89 -15.64
CA GLN A 183 -7.87 30.81 -16.54
C GLN A 183 -8.87 31.75 -15.82
N LEU A 184 -9.51 31.27 -14.76
CA LEU A 184 -10.52 32.01 -14.02
C LEU A 184 -9.97 32.78 -12.81
N GLY A 185 -8.71 32.51 -12.44
CA GLY A 185 -8.04 33.10 -11.29
C GLY A 185 -6.97 34.13 -11.64
N PRO A 186 -6.27 34.68 -10.64
CA PRO A 186 -5.19 35.65 -10.84
C PRO A 186 -4.04 35.11 -11.69
N LEU A 187 -3.82 33.79 -11.67
CA LEU A 187 -2.71 33.12 -12.38
C LEU A 187 -2.82 33.21 -13.91
N ASN A 188 -3.98 33.56 -14.44
CA ASN A 188 -4.16 33.78 -15.88
C ASN A 188 -3.25 34.90 -16.43
N ARG A 189 -2.80 35.81 -15.55
CA ARG A 189 -1.86 36.89 -15.94
C ARG A 189 -0.39 36.48 -15.82
N VAL A 190 -0.11 35.40 -15.09
CA VAL A 190 1.25 34.87 -14.90
C VAL A 190 1.58 33.82 -15.97
N ALA A 191 0.64 32.91 -16.25
CA ALA A 191 0.83 31.86 -17.26
C ALA A 191 0.90 32.47 -18.68
N LEU A 192 1.95 32.13 -19.44
CA LEU A 192 2.16 32.66 -20.80
C LEU A 192 1.18 32.07 -21.82
N LYS A 193 0.82 30.79 -21.66
CA LYS A 193 -0.17 30.10 -22.51
C LYS A 193 -0.81 28.94 -21.76
N VAL A 194 -2.13 28.92 -21.70
CA VAL A 194 -2.91 27.80 -21.17
C VAL A 194 -3.54 27.05 -22.35
N GLY A 195 -2.80 26.05 -22.86
CA GLY A 195 -3.22 25.23 -24.01
C GLY A 195 -4.01 23.98 -23.62
N GLU A 196 -4.35 23.17 -24.62
CA GLU A 196 -5.01 21.87 -24.41
C GLU A 196 -4.02 20.74 -24.12
N GLU A 197 -2.83 20.83 -24.71
CA GLU A 197 -1.80 19.78 -24.60
C GLU A 197 -0.70 20.13 -23.59
N PHE A 198 -0.52 21.39 -23.24
CA PHE A 198 0.48 21.85 -22.28
C PHE A 198 0.22 23.29 -21.83
N ILE A 199 0.80 23.66 -20.68
CA ILE A 199 0.79 25.05 -20.20
C ILE A 199 2.20 25.58 -20.21
N ARG A 200 2.39 26.77 -20.76
CA ARG A 200 3.67 27.51 -20.72
C ARG A 200 3.67 28.49 -19.56
N LEU A 201 4.73 28.43 -18.79
CA LEU A 201 4.99 29.27 -17.64
C LEU A 201 6.12 30.29 -17.96
N PRO A 202 6.32 31.31 -17.14
CA PRO A 202 7.52 32.18 -17.21
C PRO A 202 8.80 31.35 -17.18
N ASN A 203 9.91 32.00 -17.58
CA ASN A 203 11.26 31.43 -17.53
C ASN A 203 11.40 30.07 -18.23
N GLN A 204 10.73 29.91 -19.39
CA GLN A 204 10.67 28.64 -20.15
C GLN A 204 10.04 27.47 -19.40
N GLY A 205 9.38 27.73 -18.27
CA GLY A 205 8.67 26.74 -17.49
C GLY A 205 7.51 26.11 -18.26
N ARG A 206 7.15 24.86 -17.88
CA ARG A 206 6.15 24.09 -18.59
C ARG A 206 5.45 23.07 -17.69
N ILE A 207 4.16 22.87 -17.95
CA ILE A 207 3.38 21.77 -17.36
C ILE A 207 2.89 20.88 -18.50
N ASP A 208 3.29 19.61 -18.46
CA ASP A 208 3.00 18.61 -19.50
C ASP A 208 2.20 17.43 -18.94
N PRO A 209 1.08 17.06 -19.55
CA PRO A 209 0.49 15.75 -19.37
C PRO A 209 1.36 14.69 -20.05
N VAL A 210 1.58 13.57 -19.37
CA VAL A 210 2.40 12.44 -19.84
C VAL A 210 1.62 11.14 -19.64
N SER A 211 1.44 10.38 -20.72
CA SER A 211 0.84 9.03 -20.68
C SER A 211 1.90 7.94 -20.92
N ALA A 212 1.52 6.67 -20.72
CA ALA A 212 2.39 5.53 -20.97
C ALA A 212 2.97 5.47 -22.41
N SER A 213 2.26 6.02 -23.37
CA SER A 213 2.66 6.06 -24.79
C SER A 213 3.72 7.15 -25.09
N ALA A 214 3.92 8.13 -24.20
CA ALA A 214 4.79 9.27 -24.43
C ALA A 214 6.26 9.02 -24.06
N ASN A 215 6.84 7.93 -24.56
CA ASN A 215 8.24 7.52 -24.26
C ASN A 215 9.29 8.62 -24.51
N SER A 216 9.04 9.55 -25.44
CA SER A 216 9.96 10.63 -25.77
C SER A 216 10.08 11.74 -24.69
N ARG A 217 9.13 11.80 -23.75
CA ARG A 217 9.14 12.76 -22.64
C ARG A 217 9.68 12.17 -21.32
N LEU A 218 9.92 10.85 -21.31
CA LEU A 218 10.57 10.17 -20.20
C LEU A 218 12.07 10.48 -20.19
N GLY A 219 12.60 10.88 -19.04
CA GLY A 219 14.04 11.23 -18.90
C GLY A 219 14.33 12.73 -18.94
N GLN A 220 13.31 13.59 -19.02
CA GLN A 220 13.47 15.02 -18.82
C GLN A 220 13.82 15.32 -17.35
N ARG A 221 14.50 16.46 -17.14
CA ARG A 221 14.85 16.96 -15.81
C ARG A 221 13.63 17.66 -15.21
N VAL A 222 12.78 16.90 -14.53
CA VAL A 222 11.52 17.43 -13.97
C VAL A 222 11.71 17.98 -12.56
N THR A 223 11.02 19.08 -12.26
CA THR A 223 11.04 19.72 -10.94
C THR A 223 9.94 19.21 -10.03
N PHE A 224 8.80 18.82 -10.63
CA PHE A 224 7.69 18.23 -9.89
C PHE A 224 6.93 17.21 -10.74
N VAL A 225 6.48 16.12 -10.13
CA VAL A 225 5.68 15.09 -10.79
C VAL A 225 4.40 14.85 -9.99
N ALA A 226 3.26 15.01 -10.63
CA ALA A 226 1.96 14.58 -10.12
C ALA A 226 1.55 13.24 -10.76
N GLN A 227 1.51 12.16 -9.97
CA GLN A 227 1.11 10.83 -10.40
C GLN A 227 -0.32 10.56 -9.92
N ASP A 228 -1.31 10.72 -10.81
CA ASP A 228 -2.72 10.49 -10.48
C ASP A 228 -3.12 9.03 -10.65
N GLU A 229 -3.94 8.54 -9.74
CA GLU A 229 -4.40 7.16 -9.67
C GLU A 229 -3.24 6.13 -9.65
N SER A 230 -2.17 6.43 -8.90
CA SER A 230 -0.97 5.58 -8.80
C SER A 230 -1.23 4.17 -8.25
N GLY A 231 -2.41 3.93 -7.66
CA GLY A 231 -2.90 2.61 -7.26
C GLY A 231 -3.23 1.66 -8.42
N ILE A 232 -3.29 2.18 -9.65
CA ILE A 232 -3.46 1.37 -10.87
C ILE A 232 -2.23 1.45 -11.81
N TYR A 233 -1.09 1.95 -11.33
CA TYR A 233 0.17 1.90 -12.06
C TYR A 233 0.82 0.54 -11.83
N LEU A 234 0.67 -0.35 -12.81
CA LEU A 234 1.07 -1.75 -12.74
C LEU A 234 2.26 -2.05 -13.65
N LEU A 235 2.96 -3.15 -13.39
CA LEU A 235 3.98 -3.67 -14.30
C LEU A 235 3.35 -4.06 -15.64
N SER A 236 2.16 -4.65 -15.60
CA SER A 236 1.43 -5.14 -16.79
C SER A 236 1.03 -4.04 -17.76
N ASN A 237 0.76 -2.81 -17.28
CA ASN A 237 0.43 -1.66 -18.13
C ASN A 237 1.63 -0.72 -18.37
N GLY A 238 2.83 -1.07 -17.89
CA GLY A 238 4.06 -0.32 -18.08
C GLY A 238 4.20 0.94 -17.22
N MET A 239 3.18 1.33 -16.44
CA MET A 239 3.15 2.57 -15.68
C MET A 239 4.13 2.59 -14.50
N VAL A 240 4.44 1.44 -13.91
CA VAL A 240 5.50 1.35 -12.88
C VAL A 240 6.83 1.87 -13.42
N LYS A 241 7.19 1.50 -14.66
CA LYS A 241 8.43 1.97 -15.31
C LYS A 241 8.40 3.48 -15.58
N VAL A 242 7.25 4.01 -15.98
CA VAL A 242 7.04 5.46 -16.18
C VAL A 242 7.27 6.20 -14.87
N ALA A 243 6.59 5.79 -13.80
CA ALA A 243 6.69 6.40 -12.47
C ALA A 243 8.13 6.38 -11.94
N GLN A 244 8.83 5.25 -12.05
CA GLN A 244 10.23 5.12 -11.63
C GLN A 244 11.17 6.02 -12.44
N THR A 245 10.94 6.18 -13.74
CA THR A 245 11.76 7.05 -14.60
C THR A 245 11.57 8.52 -14.24
N GLN A 246 10.34 8.92 -13.96
CA GLN A 246 10.01 10.28 -13.51
C GLN A 246 10.61 10.58 -12.14
N SER A 247 10.52 9.66 -11.19
CA SER A 247 11.13 9.82 -9.86
C SER A 247 12.64 10.02 -9.94
N ARG A 248 13.32 9.28 -10.84
CA ARG A 248 14.77 9.49 -11.10
C ARG A 248 15.05 10.83 -11.76
N GLY A 249 14.21 11.25 -12.71
CA GLY A 249 14.32 12.56 -13.35
C GLY A 249 14.14 13.71 -12.36
N ALA A 250 13.18 13.58 -11.44
CA ALA A 250 12.96 14.54 -10.36
C ALA A 250 14.14 14.57 -9.38
N ALA A 251 14.65 13.41 -8.96
CA ALA A 251 15.78 13.33 -8.04
C ALA A 251 17.04 14.05 -8.57
N ALA A 252 17.31 13.97 -9.87
CA ALA A 252 18.44 14.63 -10.50
C ALA A 252 18.39 16.17 -10.42
N MET A 253 17.20 16.75 -10.28
CA MET A 253 16.98 18.19 -10.15
C MET A 253 16.77 18.66 -8.70
N GLY A 254 16.66 17.74 -7.73
CA GLY A 254 16.14 18.03 -6.39
C GLY A 254 14.63 18.26 -6.40
N GLY A 255 13.95 17.79 -7.45
CA GLY A 255 12.49 17.82 -7.59
C GLY A 255 11.79 16.74 -6.77
N ARG A 256 10.45 16.82 -6.71
CA ARG A 256 9.63 16.00 -5.82
C ARG A 256 8.44 15.37 -6.53
N VAL A 257 7.85 14.35 -5.91
CA VAL A 257 6.75 13.55 -6.46
C VAL A 257 5.54 13.60 -5.54
N TRP A 258 4.35 13.76 -6.11
CA TRP A 258 3.10 13.61 -5.38
C TRP A 258 2.21 12.56 -6.05
N GLN A 259 1.88 11.54 -5.31
CA GLN A 259 0.99 10.46 -5.73
C GLN A 259 -0.40 10.67 -5.14
N THR A 260 -1.43 10.54 -5.98
CA THR A 260 -2.83 10.53 -5.54
C THR A 260 -3.49 9.24 -6.01
N THR A 261 -4.33 8.63 -5.18
CA THR A 261 -5.08 7.43 -5.55
C THR A 261 -6.26 7.16 -4.61
N ASN A 262 -7.12 6.23 -4.99
CA ASN A 262 -8.00 5.49 -4.09
C ASN A 262 -7.25 4.28 -3.52
N ALA A 263 -7.86 3.55 -2.57
CA ALA A 263 -7.31 2.28 -2.13
C ALA A 263 -7.19 1.30 -3.32
N TRP A 264 -6.06 0.60 -3.39
CA TRP A 264 -5.70 -0.31 -4.47
C TRP A 264 -6.07 -1.78 -4.17
N ASP A 265 -5.91 -2.62 -5.16
CA ASP A 265 -5.92 -4.07 -5.00
C ASP A 265 -4.54 -4.56 -4.56
N PRO A 266 -4.40 -5.12 -3.35
CA PRO A 266 -3.10 -5.60 -2.88
C PRO A 266 -2.48 -6.74 -3.71
N SER A 267 -3.23 -7.37 -4.62
CA SER A 267 -2.71 -8.39 -5.51
C SER A 267 -1.98 -7.84 -6.73
N GLU A 268 -2.11 -6.53 -7.02
CA GLU A 268 -1.62 -5.94 -8.25
C GLU A 268 -0.23 -5.33 -8.15
N ASP A 269 0.34 -5.20 -6.94
CA ASP A 269 1.68 -4.65 -6.70
C ASP A 269 1.90 -3.29 -7.40
N SER A 270 0.95 -2.38 -7.18
CA SER A 270 0.93 -1.06 -7.81
C SER A 270 2.03 -0.12 -7.28
N THR A 271 2.30 0.97 -8.01
CA THR A 271 3.25 2.01 -7.56
C THR A 271 2.87 2.58 -6.19
N ALA A 272 1.58 2.89 -5.96
CA ALA A 272 1.11 3.37 -4.65
C ALA A 272 1.32 2.34 -3.54
N GLN A 273 1.07 1.06 -3.80
CA GLN A 273 1.31 -0.02 -2.86
C GLN A 273 2.77 -0.10 -2.46
N ARG A 274 3.69 -0.11 -3.43
CA ARG A 274 5.14 -0.13 -3.18
C ARG A 274 5.57 1.06 -2.35
N THR A 275 5.13 2.28 -2.70
CA THR A 275 5.42 3.50 -1.94
C THR A 275 4.93 3.40 -0.49
N TYR A 276 3.74 2.81 -0.28
CA TYR A 276 3.15 2.64 1.05
C TYR A 276 3.86 1.57 1.88
N GLU A 277 4.24 0.44 1.27
CA GLU A 277 4.84 -0.72 1.95
C GLU A 277 6.33 -0.53 2.24
N ASP A 278 7.08 0.19 1.37
CA ASP A 278 8.51 0.46 1.55
C ASP A 278 8.80 1.35 2.78
N ARG A 279 7.84 2.16 3.23
CA ARG A 279 7.92 3.01 4.43
C ARG A 279 9.23 3.80 4.52
N ALA A 280 9.69 4.33 3.38
CA ALA A 280 10.90 5.15 3.37
C ALA A 280 10.71 6.42 4.20
N ASP A 281 11.76 6.85 4.90
CA ASP A 281 11.70 7.98 5.85
C ASP A 281 11.40 9.33 5.16
N ASP A 282 11.63 9.42 3.85
CA ASP A 282 11.38 10.60 3.03
C ASP A 282 10.03 10.55 2.28
N VAL A 283 9.11 9.68 2.73
CA VAL A 283 7.75 9.55 2.18
C VAL A 283 6.71 9.98 3.21
N PHE A 284 5.95 11.01 2.88
CA PHE A 284 4.74 11.35 3.61
C PHE A 284 3.55 10.57 3.05
N CYS A 285 2.81 9.88 3.92
CA CYS A 285 1.62 9.13 3.53
C CYS A 285 0.38 9.58 4.32
N ASP A 286 -0.65 10.04 3.61
CA ASP A 286 -1.99 10.29 4.14
C ASP A 286 -2.96 9.25 3.58
N PHE A 287 -3.25 8.22 4.36
CA PHE A 287 -4.20 7.17 4.02
C PHE A 287 -5.39 7.17 4.97
N THR A 288 -6.50 7.72 4.52
CA THR A 288 -7.75 7.74 5.29
C THR A 288 -8.42 6.37 5.25
N GLN A 289 -8.20 5.59 6.29
CA GLN A 289 -8.81 4.27 6.45
C GLN A 289 -10.13 4.35 7.22
N PRO A 290 -11.16 3.55 6.84
CA PRO A 290 -12.39 3.46 7.61
C PRO A 290 -12.18 2.74 8.94
N PRO A 291 -13.11 2.89 9.92
CA PRO A 291 -13.07 2.15 11.17
C PRO A 291 -13.05 0.63 10.94
N LYS A 292 -12.26 -0.07 11.77
CA LYS A 292 -12.16 -1.54 11.74
C LYS A 292 -13.47 -2.20 12.17
N GLY A 293 -13.70 -3.46 11.74
CA GLY A 293 -14.83 -4.28 12.19
C GLY A 293 -16.19 -3.95 11.58
N LEU A 294 -16.27 -3.02 10.64
CA LEU A 294 -17.50 -2.69 9.90
C LEU A 294 -17.55 -3.46 8.57
N SER A 295 -18.70 -4.00 8.22
CA SER A 295 -18.91 -4.70 6.95
C SER A 295 -19.43 -3.76 5.87
N TYR A 296 -18.74 -3.70 4.72
CA TYR A 296 -19.18 -2.88 3.58
C TYR A 296 -20.49 -3.39 2.95
N HIS A 297 -20.81 -4.68 3.10
CA HIS A 297 -22.07 -5.27 2.64
C HIS A 297 -23.27 -4.83 3.49
N ASN A 298 -23.05 -4.48 4.76
CA ASN A 298 -24.11 -3.99 5.63
C ASN A 298 -24.36 -2.51 5.39
N LYS A 299 -25.61 -2.13 5.07
CA LYS A 299 -25.98 -0.74 4.78
C LYS A 299 -25.65 0.23 5.91
N ALA A 300 -25.91 -0.15 7.17
CA ALA A 300 -25.68 0.73 8.32
C ALA A 300 -24.17 0.95 8.57
N ASP A 301 -23.37 -0.11 8.40
CA ASP A 301 -21.92 -0.03 8.53
C ASP A 301 -21.30 0.74 7.36
N ARG A 302 -21.77 0.50 6.13
CA ARG A 302 -21.32 1.24 4.94
C ARG A 302 -21.56 2.74 5.08
N ALA A 303 -22.71 3.15 5.63
CA ALA A 303 -22.98 4.56 5.93
C ALA A 303 -22.01 5.15 6.97
N LYS A 304 -21.54 4.35 7.95
CA LYS A 304 -20.50 4.78 8.91
C LYS A 304 -19.14 4.91 8.22
N ILE A 305 -18.81 3.93 7.36
CA ILE A 305 -17.58 3.93 6.55
C ILE A 305 -17.53 5.19 5.70
N HIS A 306 -18.57 5.48 4.91
CA HIS A 306 -18.61 6.65 4.04
C HIS A 306 -18.46 7.94 4.83
N ARG A 307 -19.18 8.11 5.95
CA ARG A 307 -19.04 9.30 6.81
C ARG A 307 -17.62 9.49 7.33
N ALA A 308 -16.93 8.40 7.66
CA ALA A 308 -15.55 8.45 8.14
C ALA A 308 -14.57 8.84 7.04
N VAL A 309 -14.62 8.18 5.86
CA VAL A 309 -13.61 8.38 4.81
C VAL A 309 -13.83 9.67 4.00
N TYR A 310 -15.06 10.21 3.97
CA TYR A 310 -15.36 11.51 3.36
C TYR A 310 -15.33 12.68 4.35
N LYS A 311 -15.00 12.43 5.62
CA LYS A 311 -14.81 13.50 6.60
C LYS A 311 -13.76 14.49 6.09
N GLY A 312 -14.06 15.79 6.20
CA GLY A 312 -13.20 16.85 5.66
C GLY A 312 -13.39 17.14 4.16
N SER A 313 -14.37 16.53 3.49
CA SER A 313 -14.77 16.83 2.10
C SER A 313 -16.20 17.41 2.06
N PRO A 314 -16.43 18.65 2.50
CA PRO A 314 -17.78 19.21 2.71
C PRO A 314 -18.57 19.46 1.40
N TRP A 315 -17.93 19.34 0.25
CA TRP A 315 -18.56 19.42 -1.07
C TRP A 315 -19.21 18.11 -1.51
N VAL A 316 -18.97 17.00 -0.77
CA VAL A 316 -19.48 15.67 -1.09
C VAL A 316 -20.80 15.43 -0.37
N ASN A 317 -21.84 15.07 -1.11
CA ASN A 317 -23.06 14.50 -0.55
C ASN A 317 -22.88 12.99 -0.35
N VAL A 318 -22.85 12.55 0.91
CA VAL A 318 -22.62 11.14 1.26
C VAL A 318 -23.78 10.23 0.81
N ASP A 319 -25.00 10.77 0.71
CA ASP A 319 -26.15 9.98 0.23
C ASP A 319 -26.04 9.70 -1.28
N ASP A 320 -25.51 10.63 -2.07
CA ASP A 320 -25.23 10.41 -3.49
C ASP A 320 -24.13 9.38 -3.67
N ILE A 321 -23.08 9.44 -2.83
CA ILE A 321 -22.02 8.42 -2.80
C ILE A 321 -22.58 7.04 -2.46
N GLU A 322 -23.49 6.93 -1.50
CA GLU A 322 -24.15 5.65 -1.15
C GLU A 322 -24.90 5.08 -2.36
N GLY A 323 -25.60 5.91 -3.11
CA GLY A 323 -26.31 5.50 -4.33
C GLY A 323 -25.36 4.89 -5.38
N GLU A 324 -24.27 5.57 -5.69
CA GLU A 324 -23.24 5.12 -6.63
C GLU A 324 -22.51 3.86 -6.14
N ALA A 325 -22.15 3.82 -4.86
CA ALA A 325 -21.49 2.67 -4.25
C ALA A 325 -22.37 1.40 -4.32
N VAL A 326 -23.67 1.51 -4.06
CA VAL A 326 -24.64 0.40 -4.19
C VAL A 326 -24.78 -0.04 -5.64
N ALA A 327 -24.82 0.91 -6.58
CA ALA A 327 -24.93 0.58 -8.01
C ALA A 327 -23.68 -0.17 -8.50
N LEU A 328 -22.48 0.29 -8.11
CA LEU A 328 -21.23 -0.38 -8.45
C LEU A 328 -21.12 -1.75 -7.76
N ALA A 329 -21.49 -1.85 -6.47
CA ALA A 329 -21.39 -3.08 -5.70
C ALA A 329 -22.26 -4.24 -6.24
N LYS A 330 -23.29 -3.95 -7.03
CA LYS A 330 -24.06 -4.98 -7.73
C LYS A 330 -23.27 -5.70 -8.82
N ARG A 331 -22.25 -5.06 -9.37
CA ARG A 331 -21.41 -5.58 -10.47
C ARG A 331 -20.03 -6.00 -9.95
N ASP A 332 -19.44 -5.20 -9.09
CA ASP A 332 -18.11 -5.39 -8.52
C ASP A 332 -18.11 -4.86 -7.07
N PRO A 333 -18.43 -5.73 -6.09
CA PRO A 333 -18.45 -5.35 -4.68
C PRO A 333 -17.08 -4.87 -4.17
N GLN A 334 -16.00 -5.51 -4.61
CA GLN A 334 -14.64 -5.20 -4.19
C GLN A 334 -14.19 -3.84 -4.72
N MET A 335 -14.49 -3.53 -5.97
CA MET A 335 -14.21 -2.22 -6.57
C MET A 335 -14.99 -1.11 -5.83
N ALA A 336 -16.26 -1.36 -5.50
CA ALA A 336 -17.07 -0.39 -4.75
C ALA A 336 -16.47 -0.10 -3.37
N GLU A 337 -16.01 -1.13 -2.67
CA GLU A 337 -15.38 -1.00 -1.37
C GLU A 337 -14.02 -0.28 -1.45
N ARG A 338 -13.21 -0.54 -2.47
CA ARG A 338 -11.96 0.18 -2.71
C ARG A 338 -12.20 1.66 -3.03
N PHE A 339 -13.11 1.95 -3.94
CA PHE A 339 -13.31 3.31 -4.47
C PHE A 339 -14.06 4.22 -3.50
N TYR A 340 -15.11 3.73 -2.87
CA TYR A 340 -15.95 4.53 -1.98
C TYR A 340 -15.73 4.25 -0.49
N GLY A 341 -15.31 3.04 -0.13
CA GLY A 341 -14.95 2.67 1.23
C GLY A 341 -13.49 2.93 1.58
N ASN A 342 -12.66 3.23 0.59
CA ASN A 342 -11.21 3.46 0.72
C ASN A 342 -10.47 2.37 1.50
N ARG A 343 -10.84 1.11 1.25
CA ARG A 343 -10.23 -0.08 1.83
C ARG A 343 -9.36 -0.81 0.84
N LEU A 344 -8.29 -1.41 1.36
CA LEU A 344 -7.51 -2.39 0.60
C LEU A 344 -8.31 -3.69 0.52
N VAL A 345 -8.80 -4.02 -0.66
CA VAL A 345 -9.61 -5.20 -0.93
C VAL A 345 -9.13 -5.88 -2.20
N TYR A 346 -8.96 -7.18 -2.12
CA TYR A 346 -8.55 -7.98 -3.26
C TYR A 346 -9.70 -8.19 -4.26
N ALA A 347 -9.44 -8.07 -5.54
CA ALA A 347 -10.43 -8.30 -6.59
C ALA A 347 -10.85 -9.78 -6.67
N ASN A 348 -9.93 -10.71 -6.40
CA ASN A 348 -10.26 -12.13 -6.25
C ASN A 348 -10.75 -12.40 -4.82
N GLY A 349 -11.86 -13.14 -4.69
CA GLY A 349 -12.47 -13.43 -3.40
C GLY A 349 -11.51 -14.08 -2.40
N SER A 350 -11.51 -13.59 -1.16
CA SER A 350 -10.77 -14.21 -0.06
C SER A 350 -11.11 -15.71 0.06
N TRP A 351 -10.15 -16.51 0.49
CA TRP A 351 -10.42 -17.93 0.77
C TRP A 351 -11.49 -18.08 1.84
N LEU A 352 -11.31 -17.43 2.98
CA LEU A 352 -12.24 -17.50 4.10
C LEU A 352 -13.07 -16.21 4.21
N PRO A 353 -14.31 -16.28 4.73
CA PRO A 353 -15.09 -15.09 5.06
C PRO A 353 -14.39 -14.22 6.12
N ASP A 354 -14.57 -12.91 6.02
CA ASP A 354 -13.99 -11.94 6.95
C ASP A 354 -14.28 -12.25 8.41
N GLY A 355 -13.26 -12.16 9.26
CA GLY A 355 -13.35 -12.39 10.70
C GLY A 355 -13.55 -13.87 11.10
N ARG A 356 -13.62 -14.80 10.14
CA ARG A 356 -13.87 -16.21 10.44
C ARG A 356 -12.63 -16.88 11.03
N TRP A 357 -11.44 -16.57 10.50
CA TRP A 357 -10.19 -17.07 11.05
C TRP A 357 -10.00 -16.60 12.49
N GLU A 358 -10.14 -15.33 12.75
CA GLU A 358 -9.98 -14.73 14.09
C GLU A 358 -10.96 -15.31 15.11
N ALA A 359 -12.19 -15.61 14.70
CA ALA A 359 -13.22 -16.18 15.59
C ALA A 359 -12.88 -17.59 16.10
N THR A 360 -12.03 -18.33 15.39
CA THR A 360 -11.65 -19.71 15.73
C THR A 360 -10.30 -19.83 16.43
N LYS A 361 -9.66 -18.70 16.70
CA LYS A 361 -8.43 -18.62 17.51
C LYS A 361 -8.64 -19.15 18.91
N ARG A 362 -7.69 -19.97 19.39
CA ARG A 362 -7.64 -20.49 20.78
C ARG A 362 -6.21 -20.43 21.31
N ASP A 363 -6.08 -20.10 22.56
CA ASP A 363 -4.81 -20.25 23.29
C ASP A 363 -4.78 -21.64 23.93
N ARG A 364 -3.91 -22.52 23.41
CA ARG A 364 -3.77 -23.90 23.86
C ARG A 364 -2.34 -24.38 23.70
N ARG A 365 -1.77 -24.88 24.78
CA ARG A 365 -0.48 -25.56 24.77
C ARG A 365 -0.65 -27.04 24.45
N ILE A 366 0.18 -27.56 23.57
CA ILE A 366 0.22 -28.99 23.21
C ILE A 366 1.43 -29.63 23.88
N GLU A 367 1.18 -30.69 24.66
CA GLU A 367 2.22 -31.40 25.41
C GLU A 367 2.89 -32.46 24.52
N ASP A 368 4.17 -32.77 24.84
CA ASP A 368 4.90 -33.84 24.20
C ASP A 368 4.19 -35.20 24.43
N GLY A 369 4.26 -36.09 23.44
CA GLY A 369 3.53 -37.36 23.44
C GLY A 369 2.07 -37.26 22.99
N THR A 370 1.55 -36.05 22.72
CA THR A 370 0.23 -35.87 22.11
C THR A 370 0.16 -36.57 20.74
N SER A 371 -0.97 -37.20 20.44
CA SER A 371 -1.20 -37.76 19.09
C SER A 371 -1.67 -36.68 18.15
N ILE A 372 -0.96 -36.50 17.04
CA ILE A 372 -1.19 -35.44 16.04
C ILE A 372 -1.08 -35.98 14.64
N VAL A 373 -1.54 -35.20 13.69
CA VAL A 373 -1.19 -35.32 12.27
C VAL A 373 -0.42 -34.10 11.81
N LEU A 374 0.28 -34.21 10.67
CA LEU A 374 1.09 -33.16 10.09
C LEU A 374 0.70 -32.90 8.64
N GLY A 375 0.86 -31.67 8.18
CA GLY A 375 0.79 -31.27 6.78
C GLY A 375 2.04 -30.44 6.41
N PHE A 376 2.68 -30.78 5.30
CA PHE A 376 3.86 -30.10 4.78
C PHE A 376 3.60 -29.56 3.39
N ASP A 377 3.89 -28.28 3.21
CA ASP A 377 3.96 -27.60 1.92
C ASP A 377 5.34 -26.93 1.80
N GLY A 378 6.09 -27.28 0.78
CA GLY A 378 7.46 -26.83 0.62
C GLY A 378 7.80 -26.42 -0.80
N SER A 379 8.69 -25.43 -0.94
CA SER A 379 9.20 -24.97 -2.21
C SER A 379 10.72 -24.92 -2.20
N GLU A 380 11.34 -25.02 -3.38
CA GLU A 380 12.78 -24.94 -3.53
C GLU A 380 13.29 -23.51 -3.53
N ASN A 381 12.57 -22.59 -4.17
CA ASN A 381 13.06 -21.24 -4.44
C ASN A 381 11.97 -20.18 -4.15
N ASN A 382 12.37 -19.17 -3.39
CA ASN A 382 11.61 -17.94 -3.19
C ASN A 382 10.19 -18.07 -2.57
N ASP A 383 9.79 -19.27 -2.13
CA ASP A 383 8.56 -19.52 -1.36
C ASP A 383 8.90 -20.14 0.00
N PHE A 384 7.99 -20.02 0.96
CA PHE A 384 8.16 -20.62 2.28
C PHE A 384 8.05 -22.13 2.23
N SER A 385 8.68 -22.80 3.20
CA SER A 385 8.32 -24.18 3.55
C SER A 385 7.64 -24.15 4.92
N ALA A 386 6.59 -24.92 5.10
CA ALA A 386 5.81 -24.92 6.34
C ALA A 386 5.34 -26.32 6.73
N ILE A 387 5.44 -26.65 8.02
CA ILE A 387 4.76 -27.78 8.64
C ILE A 387 3.73 -27.25 9.63
N ARG A 388 2.48 -27.65 9.45
CA ARG A 388 1.39 -27.43 10.40
C ARG A 388 0.96 -28.75 11.03
N ALA A 389 0.54 -28.70 12.27
CA ALA A 389 0.04 -29.85 13.01
C ALA A 389 -1.43 -29.69 13.37
N GLU A 390 -2.15 -30.83 13.50
CA GLU A 390 -3.53 -30.85 13.98
C GLU A 390 -3.73 -32.00 14.98
N THR A 391 -4.42 -31.69 16.06
CA THR A 391 -4.84 -32.69 17.06
C THR A 391 -6.14 -33.38 16.66
N ILE A 392 -6.44 -34.50 17.27
CA ILE A 392 -7.65 -35.31 16.94
C ILE A 392 -8.97 -34.57 17.15
N ASP A 393 -8.97 -33.55 18.00
CA ASP A 393 -10.14 -32.70 18.30
C ASP A 393 -10.19 -31.42 17.45
N GLY A 394 -9.37 -31.32 16.38
CA GLY A 394 -9.41 -30.25 15.40
C GLY A 394 -8.74 -28.95 15.83
N PHE A 395 -7.70 -29.01 16.69
CA PHE A 395 -6.91 -27.84 17.00
C PHE A 395 -5.61 -27.84 16.18
N GLN A 396 -5.42 -26.82 15.35
CA GLN A 396 -4.21 -26.60 14.56
C GLN A 396 -3.21 -25.70 15.26
N PHE A 397 -1.93 -26.03 15.10
CA PHE A 397 -0.83 -25.23 15.64
C PHE A 397 0.42 -25.36 14.79
N THR A 398 1.32 -24.38 14.93
CA THR A 398 2.68 -24.42 14.39
C THR A 398 3.57 -25.13 15.42
N PRO A 399 4.05 -26.34 15.17
CA PRO A 399 5.06 -26.96 16.03
C PRO A 399 6.33 -26.14 16.08
N THR A 400 7.10 -26.33 17.15
CA THR A 400 8.43 -25.72 17.29
C THR A 400 9.50 -26.81 17.36
N TYR A 401 10.73 -26.46 17.00
CA TYR A 401 11.89 -27.35 17.04
C TYR A 401 13.14 -26.61 17.50
N GLY A 402 14.15 -27.39 17.88
CA GLY A 402 15.43 -26.90 18.36
C GLY A 402 15.39 -26.23 19.73
N PRO A 403 16.56 -25.90 20.29
CA PRO A 403 16.67 -25.34 21.63
C PRO A 403 16.04 -23.95 21.76
N ASP A 404 15.96 -23.21 20.66
CA ASP A 404 15.39 -21.86 20.60
C ASP A 404 13.87 -21.86 20.32
N ASN A 405 13.22 -23.02 20.24
CA ASN A 405 11.80 -23.17 19.91
C ASN A 405 11.41 -22.46 18.60
N LYS A 406 12.19 -22.60 17.56
CA LYS A 406 11.88 -22.03 16.25
C LYS A 406 10.59 -22.62 15.68
N PRO A 407 9.69 -21.83 15.07
CA PRO A 407 8.51 -22.36 14.40
C PRO A 407 8.89 -23.18 13.17
N THR A 408 8.11 -24.22 12.87
CA THR A 408 8.26 -25.04 11.67
C THR A 408 7.72 -24.34 10.41
N ILE A 409 8.07 -23.06 10.25
CA ILE A 409 7.81 -22.23 9.07
C ILE A 409 9.12 -21.53 8.71
N TRP A 410 9.64 -21.83 7.54
CA TRP A 410 10.93 -21.34 7.07
C TRP A 410 10.73 -20.28 6.01
N ASP A 411 11.22 -19.07 6.30
CA ASP A 411 11.26 -17.96 5.35
C ASP A 411 12.57 -18.03 4.53
N PRO A 412 12.50 -18.15 3.19
CA PRO A 412 13.71 -18.24 2.36
C PRO A 412 14.64 -17.03 2.51
N ARG A 413 14.09 -15.85 2.86
CA ARG A 413 14.88 -14.63 3.08
C ARG A 413 15.82 -14.72 4.30
N SER A 414 15.56 -15.64 5.20
CA SER A 414 16.39 -15.90 6.39
C SER A 414 17.60 -16.79 6.09
N PHE A 415 17.70 -17.30 4.85
CA PHE A 415 18.77 -18.22 4.44
C PHE A 415 19.70 -17.58 3.41
N PRO A 416 21.01 -17.93 3.43
CA PRO A 416 21.93 -17.51 2.38
C PRO A 416 21.41 -17.93 1.00
N ASN A 417 21.44 -17.02 0.04
CA ASN A 417 20.98 -17.24 -1.35
C ASN A 417 19.46 -17.50 -1.50
N GLY A 418 18.64 -17.28 -0.48
CA GLY A 418 17.19 -17.47 -0.57
C GLY A 418 16.74 -18.94 -0.71
N SER A 419 17.60 -19.90 -0.37
CA SER A 419 17.30 -21.34 -0.43
C SER A 419 17.20 -21.91 0.98
N ILE A 420 16.07 -22.56 1.29
CA ILE A 420 15.81 -23.15 2.60
C ILE A 420 16.75 -24.36 2.80
N ASP A 421 17.36 -24.44 3.99
CA ASP A 421 18.22 -25.57 4.34
C ASP A 421 17.38 -26.83 4.59
N ARG A 422 17.48 -27.79 3.66
CA ARG A 422 16.74 -29.06 3.72
C ARG A 422 17.17 -29.94 4.89
N VAL A 423 18.44 -29.79 5.34
CA VAL A 423 18.93 -30.53 6.53
C VAL A 423 18.27 -29.97 7.80
N GLU A 424 18.08 -28.67 7.90
CA GLU A 424 17.35 -28.06 9.03
C GLU A 424 15.89 -28.52 9.07
N VAL A 425 15.22 -28.59 7.93
CA VAL A 425 13.84 -29.10 7.83
C VAL A 425 13.75 -30.58 8.22
N ALA A 426 14.70 -31.41 7.73
CA ALA A 426 14.74 -32.83 8.10
C ALA A 426 14.96 -33.03 9.60
N ALA A 427 15.88 -32.27 10.22
CA ALA A 427 16.08 -32.30 11.66
C ALA A 427 14.83 -31.91 12.46
N ALA A 428 14.09 -30.91 11.96
CA ALA A 428 12.80 -30.54 12.57
C ALA A 428 11.78 -31.68 12.48
N VAL A 429 11.67 -32.37 11.33
CA VAL A 429 10.79 -33.54 11.16
C VAL A 429 11.17 -34.64 12.15
N ASP A 430 12.45 -34.97 12.30
CA ASP A 430 12.95 -35.98 13.23
C ASP A 430 12.57 -35.63 14.70
N GLU A 431 12.68 -34.37 15.08
CA GLU A 431 12.28 -33.91 16.40
C GLU A 431 10.77 -34.02 16.61
N LEU A 432 9.96 -33.65 15.61
CA LEU A 432 8.50 -33.77 15.70
C LEU A 432 8.06 -35.24 15.90
N PHE A 433 8.66 -36.18 15.20
CA PHE A 433 8.37 -37.60 15.37
C PHE A 433 8.85 -38.15 16.73
N THR A 434 9.89 -37.55 17.30
CA THR A 434 10.37 -37.87 18.66
C THR A 434 9.44 -37.33 19.73
N ARG A 435 8.97 -36.08 19.60
CA ARG A 435 8.15 -35.38 20.58
C ARG A 435 6.68 -35.83 20.53
N TYR A 436 6.15 -36.10 19.35
CA TYR A 436 4.73 -36.37 19.16
C TYR A 436 4.47 -37.79 18.62
N LYS A 437 3.25 -38.25 18.80
CA LYS A 437 2.79 -39.49 18.17
C LYS A 437 2.11 -39.13 16.84
N VAL A 438 2.91 -39.05 15.78
CA VAL A 438 2.40 -38.69 14.45
C VAL A 438 1.59 -39.85 13.88
N ALA A 439 0.28 -39.62 13.69
CA ALA A 439 -0.63 -40.63 13.11
C ALA A 439 -0.62 -40.61 11.58
N ARG A 440 -0.40 -39.43 10.99
CA ARG A 440 -0.33 -39.24 9.55
C ARG A 440 0.44 -37.94 9.22
N PHE A 441 1.16 -37.93 8.11
CA PHE A 441 1.88 -36.79 7.62
C PHE A 441 1.69 -36.67 6.11
N TYR A 442 0.89 -35.68 5.65
CA TYR A 442 0.69 -35.40 4.24
C TYR A 442 1.66 -34.35 3.76
N CYS A 443 2.36 -34.66 2.65
CA CYS A 443 3.41 -33.80 2.12
C CYS A 443 3.15 -33.52 0.64
N ASP A 444 3.20 -32.25 0.23
CA ASP A 444 3.22 -31.94 -1.20
C ASP A 444 4.56 -32.37 -1.81
N PRO A 445 4.54 -33.26 -2.83
CA PRO A 445 5.77 -33.78 -3.42
C PRO A 445 6.50 -32.81 -4.32
N GLN A 446 5.95 -31.61 -4.59
CA GLN A 446 6.63 -30.63 -5.42
C GLN A 446 7.95 -30.22 -4.77
N ASP A 447 9.06 -30.32 -5.52
CA ASP A 447 10.42 -29.96 -5.13
C ASP A 447 11.04 -30.75 -3.95
N TRP A 448 10.24 -31.58 -3.19
CA TRP A 448 10.68 -32.25 -1.96
C TRP A 448 10.52 -33.80 -2.00
N ARG A 449 10.33 -34.37 -3.17
CA ARG A 449 10.04 -35.80 -3.30
C ARG A 449 11.11 -36.72 -2.72
N SER A 450 12.38 -36.31 -2.78
CA SER A 450 13.51 -37.10 -2.24
C SER A 450 13.42 -37.19 -0.71
N GLU A 451 13.28 -36.04 -0.06
CA GLU A 451 13.18 -35.94 1.41
C GLU A 451 11.93 -36.63 1.94
N ILE A 452 10.81 -36.48 1.25
CA ILE A 452 9.56 -37.18 1.59
C ILE A 452 9.76 -38.70 1.51
N GLY A 453 10.49 -39.18 0.50
CA GLY A 453 10.86 -40.60 0.38
C GLY A 453 11.70 -41.08 1.55
N ASP A 454 12.69 -40.29 1.98
CA ASP A 454 13.54 -40.59 3.15
C ASP A 454 12.73 -40.61 4.43
N TRP A 455 11.82 -39.67 4.64
CA TRP A 455 10.91 -39.66 5.79
C TRP A 455 9.94 -40.86 5.78
N ALA A 456 9.45 -41.26 4.60
CA ALA A 456 8.58 -42.44 4.48
C ALA A 456 9.34 -43.74 4.81
N LEU A 457 10.62 -43.85 4.44
CA LEU A 457 11.47 -44.96 4.84
C LEU A 457 11.77 -44.99 6.34
N ALA A 458 11.99 -43.81 6.96
CA ALA A 458 12.27 -43.71 8.39
C ALA A 458 11.06 -43.95 9.28
N TYR A 459 9.90 -43.43 8.91
CA TYR A 459 8.70 -43.40 9.79
C TYR A 459 7.53 -44.26 9.30
N GLY A 460 7.63 -44.80 8.10
CA GLY A 460 6.65 -45.69 7.48
C GLY A 460 5.80 -45.03 6.41
N ASP A 461 5.63 -45.74 5.31
CA ASP A 461 4.88 -45.33 4.11
C ASP A 461 3.37 -45.15 4.31
N LYS A 462 2.84 -45.68 5.44
CA LYS A 462 1.44 -45.48 5.85
C LYS A 462 1.23 -44.25 6.74
N ILE A 463 2.32 -43.63 7.20
CA ILE A 463 2.29 -42.44 8.02
C ILE A 463 2.68 -41.24 7.16
N VAL A 464 3.82 -41.28 6.51
CA VAL A 464 4.31 -40.24 5.61
C VAL A 464 3.87 -40.55 4.19
N MET A 465 3.09 -39.67 3.58
CA MET A 465 2.44 -39.91 2.30
C MET A 465 2.51 -38.67 1.41
N GLU A 466 2.85 -38.87 0.14
CA GLU A 466 2.71 -37.81 -0.86
C GLU A 466 1.22 -37.43 -1.04
N TRP A 467 0.95 -36.15 -0.95
CA TRP A 467 -0.36 -35.59 -1.25
C TRP A 467 -0.22 -34.39 -2.20
N ALA A 468 -0.37 -34.65 -3.49
CA ALA A 468 -0.14 -33.63 -4.52
C ALA A 468 -1.25 -32.57 -4.55
N THR A 469 -0.90 -31.32 -4.28
CA THR A 469 -1.81 -30.18 -4.24
C THR A 469 -2.28 -29.73 -5.63
N ASN A 470 -1.58 -30.14 -6.69
CA ASN A 470 -1.90 -29.81 -8.08
C ASN A 470 -3.06 -30.64 -8.68
N ARG A 471 -3.81 -31.39 -7.87
CA ARG A 471 -5.02 -32.14 -8.26
C ARG A 471 -6.28 -31.36 -7.92
N PRO A 472 -6.91 -30.59 -8.86
CA PRO A 472 -7.96 -29.64 -8.53
C PRO A 472 -9.18 -30.22 -7.83
N ALA A 473 -9.59 -31.45 -8.17
CA ALA A 473 -10.76 -32.07 -7.57
C ALA A 473 -10.54 -32.49 -6.11
N ALA A 474 -9.37 -33.08 -5.82
CA ALA A 474 -8.99 -33.49 -4.46
C ALA A 474 -8.76 -32.24 -3.59
N MET A 475 -8.02 -31.25 -4.12
CA MET A 475 -7.75 -30.02 -3.40
C MET A 475 -9.04 -29.25 -3.08
N PHE A 476 -9.98 -29.16 -4.01
CA PHE A 476 -11.28 -28.53 -3.76
C PHE A 476 -12.06 -29.25 -2.64
N ALA A 477 -12.05 -30.58 -2.61
CA ALA A 477 -12.72 -31.35 -1.56
C ALA A 477 -12.09 -31.08 -0.17
N SER A 478 -10.76 -31.10 -0.09
CA SER A 478 -10.00 -30.79 1.12
C SER A 478 -10.28 -29.38 1.62
N LEU A 479 -10.14 -28.36 0.75
CA LEU A 479 -10.42 -26.97 1.08
C LEU A 479 -11.87 -26.73 1.54
N SER A 480 -12.83 -27.40 0.90
CA SER A 480 -14.25 -27.31 1.28
C SER A 480 -14.51 -27.92 2.66
N THR A 481 -13.85 -29.03 3.00
CA THR A 481 -13.93 -29.64 4.32
C THR A 481 -13.33 -28.73 5.37
N PHE A 482 -12.15 -28.22 5.12
CA PHE A 482 -11.46 -27.24 5.99
C PHE A 482 -12.36 -26.03 6.28
N GLU A 483 -12.90 -25.40 5.23
CA GLU A 483 -13.77 -24.23 5.35
C GLU A 483 -15.03 -24.52 6.17
N ASN A 484 -15.68 -25.67 5.93
CA ASN A 484 -16.88 -26.08 6.67
C ASN A 484 -16.59 -26.36 8.15
N ASP A 485 -15.46 -26.97 8.46
CA ASP A 485 -15.08 -27.30 9.83
C ASP A 485 -14.64 -26.06 10.60
N LEU A 486 -13.97 -25.13 9.95
CA LEU A 486 -13.67 -23.81 10.52
C LEU A 486 -14.95 -23.00 10.79
N ILE A 487 -15.90 -22.97 9.83
CA ILE A 487 -17.18 -22.26 9.97
C ILE A 487 -18.04 -22.85 11.10
N SER A 488 -18.03 -24.16 11.25
CA SER A 488 -18.78 -24.84 12.33
C SER A 488 -18.09 -24.81 13.69
N GLY A 489 -16.84 -24.32 13.77
CA GLY A 489 -16.04 -24.27 14.99
C GLY A 489 -15.45 -25.63 15.40
N ARG A 490 -15.52 -26.64 14.54
CA ARG A 490 -14.84 -27.93 14.73
C ARG A 490 -13.33 -27.81 14.54
N LEU A 491 -12.90 -26.91 13.66
CA LEU A 491 -11.51 -26.57 13.46
C LEU A 491 -11.20 -25.25 14.18
N THR A 492 -10.14 -25.25 14.98
CA THR A 492 -9.62 -24.10 15.73
C THR A 492 -8.10 -24.02 15.57
N HIS A 493 -7.47 -22.89 15.95
CA HIS A 493 -6.03 -22.71 15.69
C HIS A 493 -5.33 -21.81 16.72
N ASP A 494 -3.99 -21.85 16.72
CA ASP A 494 -3.06 -21.17 17.63
C ASP A 494 -2.84 -19.68 17.34
N ALA A 495 -3.38 -19.15 16.21
CA ALA A 495 -3.12 -17.79 15.75
C ALA A 495 -1.63 -17.47 15.51
N ASP A 496 -0.90 -18.42 14.96
CA ASP A 496 0.45 -18.13 14.45
C ASP A 496 0.42 -16.96 13.44
N PRO A 497 1.26 -15.91 13.62
CA PRO A 497 1.17 -14.69 12.82
C PRO A 497 1.50 -14.89 11.34
N ILE A 498 2.41 -15.84 11.02
CA ILE A 498 2.78 -16.13 9.63
C ILE A 498 1.63 -16.87 8.97
N THR A 499 1.06 -17.87 9.65
CA THR A 499 -0.11 -18.61 9.15
C THR A 499 -1.31 -17.69 8.94
N GLU A 500 -1.58 -16.76 9.88
CA GLU A 500 -2.62 -15.74 9.75
C GLU A 500 -2.43 -14.90 8.48
N THR A 501 -1.19 -14.45 8.24
CA THR A 501 -0.84 -13.71 7.02
C THR A 501 -1.04 -14.54 5.76
N HIS A 502 -0.61 -15.80 5.74
CA HIS A 502 -0.73 -16.70 4.60
C HIS A 502 -2.20 -17.07 4.30
N VAL A 503 -3.03 -17.25 5.33
CA VAL A 503 -4.48 -17.43 5.18
C VAL A 503 -5.14 -16.17 4.65
N ALA A 504 -4.76 -15.01 5.16
CA ALA A 504 -5.25 -13.72 4.67
C ALA A 504 -4.86 -13.43 3.21
N ASN A 505 -3.71 -13.94 2.74
CA ASN A 505 -3.26 -13.83 1.35
C ASN A 505 -4.00 -14.79 0.40
N ALA A 506 -4.45 -15.95 0.87
CA ALA A 506 -5.02 -16.99 0.02
C ALA A 506 -6.30 -16.55 -0.70
N ARG A 507 -6.39 -16.81 -2.01
CA ARG A 507 -7.52 -16.43 -2.88
C ARG A 507 -8.11 -17.64 -3.59
N LYS A 508 -9.43 -17.64 -3.76
CA LYS A 508 -10.16 -18.64 -4.53
C LYS A 508 -10.01 -18.34 -6.02
N LYS A 509 -9.40 -19.23 -6.77
CA LYS A 509 -9.42 -19.21 -8.24
C LYS A 509 -10.37 -20.28 -8.75
N ALA A 510 -11.40 -19.87 -9.47
CA ALA A 510 -12.35 -20.79 -10.08
C ALA A 510 -11.66 -21.70 -11.10
N VAL A 511 -12.04 -23.00 -11.08
CA VAL A 511 -11.63 -23.99 -12.06
C VAL A 511 -12.87 -24.73 -12.59
N PRO A 512 -12.80 -25.43 -13.74
CA PRO A 512 -13.95 -26.09 -14.33
C PRO A 512 -14.67 -27.04 -13.37
N GLY A 513 -16.01 -27.09 -13.46
CA GLY A 513 -16.87 -27.95 -12.66
C GLY A 513 -17.29 -27.33 -11.32
N GLN A 514 -17.44 -26.01 -11.24
CA GLN A 514 -17.86 -25.26 -10.04
C GLN A 514 -16.93 -25.50 -8.83
N LYS A 515 -15.64 -25.68 -9.10
CA LYS A 515 -14.58 -25.90 -8.11
C LYS A 515 -13.69 -24.68 -8.01
N TYR A 516 -12.88 -24.63 -6.96
CA TYR A 516 -11.80 -23.65 -6.85
C TYR A 516 -10.53 -24.30 -6.30
N ILE A 517 -9.41 -23.66 -6.56
CA ILE A 517 -8.12 -23.90 -5.90
C ILE A 517 -7.67 -22.63 -5.21
N LEU A 518 -6.72 -22.74 -4.29
CA LEU A 518 -6.07 -21.55 -3.74
C LEU A 518 -4.94 -21.09 -4.65
N ILE A 519 -4.80 -19.77 -4.74
CA ILE A 519 -3.68 -19.12 -5.42
C ILE A 519 -3.13 -18.02 -4.53
N LYS A 520 -1.84 -17.74 -4.68
CA LYS A 520 -1.23 -16.50 -4.19
C LYS A 520 -1.59 -15.38 -5.18
N PRO A 521 -2.06 -14.22 -4.70
CA PRO A 521 -2.47 -13.14 -5.59
C PRO A 521 -1.27 -12.46 -6.26
N ALA A 522 -0.11 -12.42 -5.61
CA ALA A 522 1.15 -11.91 -6.13
C ALA A 522 2.34 -12.72 -5.58
N ASP A 523 3.49 -12.65 -6.25
CA ASP A 523 4.66 -13.48 -5.89
C ASP A 523 5.20 -13.20 -4.48
N HIS A 524 5.05 -11.98 -3.99
CA HIS A 524 5.45 -11.62 -2.62
C HIS A 524 4.44 -12.04 -1.56
N GLN A 525 3.20 -12.37 -1.94
CA GLN A 525 2.13 -12.80 -1.04
C GLN A 525 2.09 -14.32 -0.94
N LYS A 526 2.65 -14.83 0.12
CA LYS A 526 2.84 -16.28 0.34
C LYS A 526 1.60 -16.91 0.95
N ILE A 527 1.36 -18.22 0.65
CA ILE A 527 0.22 -18.99 1.14
C ILE A 527 0.61 -20.39 1.69
N ASP A 528 1.88 -20.70 1.75
CA ASP A 528 2.44 -22.01 2.04
C ASP A 528 1.96 -22.57 3.39
N ALA A 529 1.96 -21.76 4.46
CA ALA A 529 1.43 -22.18 5.76
C ALA A 529 -0.09 -22.42 5.74
N ALA A 530 -0.85 -21.73 4.87
CA ALA A 530 -2.26 -22.02 4.66
C ALA A 530 -2.46 -23.35 3.91
N MET A 531 -1.60 -23.65 2.93
CA MET A 531 -1.62 -24.94 2.23
C MET A 531 -1.23 -26.08 3.17
N ALA A 532 -0.17 -25.92 3.96
CA ALA A 532 0.21 -26.90 5.00
C ALA A 532 -0.91 -27.13 6.02
N SER A 533 -1.67 -26.09 6.40
CA SER A 533 -2.84 -26.19 7.26
C SER A 533 -3.96 -27.05 6.61
N ALA A 534 -4.23 -26.83 5.32
CA ALA A 534 -5.20 -27.65 4.58
C ALA A 534 -4.78 -29.11 4.48
N LEU A 535 -3.48 -29.38 4.26
CA LEU A 535 -2.92 -30.74 4.23
C LEU A 535 -2.98 -31.43 5.59
N ALA A 536 -2.71 -30.71 6.70
CA ALA A 536 -2.84 -31.24 8.05
C ALA A 536 -4.30 -31.64 8.35
N HIS A 537 -5.26 -30.80 7.94
CA HIS A 537 -6.68 -31.11 8.13
C HIS A 537 -7.13 -32.33 7.32
N GLU A 538 -6.73 -32.43 6.06
CA GLU A 538 -7.01 -33.60 5.23
C GLU A 538 -6.41 -34.88 5.84
N ALA A 539 -5.17 -34.78 6.35
CA ALA A 539 -4.52 -35.90 7.05
C ALA A 539 -5.31 -36.30 8.31
N ALA A 540 -5.89 -35.33 9.05
CA ALA A 540 -6.76 -35.62 10.22
C ALA A 540 -8.05 -36.31 9.82
N VAL A 541 -8.73 -35.80 8.80
CA VAL A 541 -9.99 -36.38 8.30
C VAL A 541 -9.80 -37.86 7.87
N ASP A 542 -8.74 -38.12 7.09
CA ASP A 542 -8.46 -39.47 6.61
C ASP A 542 -7.94 -40.39 7.74
N ALA A 543 -7.13 -39.87 8.67
CA ALA A 543 -6.70 -40.65 9.83
C ALA A 543 -7.88 -41.06 10.73
N ILE A 544 -8.87 -40.18 10.93
CA ILE A 544 -10.09 -40.46 11.70
C ILE A 544 -10.93 -41.55 11.00
N LYS A 545 -11.09 -41.47 9.68
CA LYS A 545 -11.77 -42.54 8.90
C LYS A 545 -11.07 -43.89 9.07
N ASP A 546 -9.75 -43.91 9.15
CA ASP A 546 -8.93 -45.11 9.34
C ASP A 546 -8.81 -45.55 10.82
N GLY A 547 -9.65 -44.99 11.69
CA GLY A 547 -9.80 -45.41 13.08
C GLY A 547 -8.80 -44.78 14.07
N TRP A 548 -8.23 -43.62 13.74
CA TRP A 548 -7.35 -42.88 14.66
C TRP A 548 -8.01 -42.60 16.02
N ALA A 549 -9.27 -42.18 16.03
CA ALA A 549 -10.04 -41.94 17.26
C ALA A 549 -10.17 -43.17 18.15
N GLN A 550 -10.36 -44.35 17.56
CA GLN A 550 -10.49 -45.61 18.31
C GLN A 550 -9.17 -46.08 18.94
N LYS A 551 -8.03 -45.78 18.31
CA LYS A 551 -6.68 -46.09 18.83
C LYS A 551 -6.30 -45.21 20.00
N VAL A 552 -6.78 -43.98 20.05
CA VAL A 552 -6.53 -43.06 21.17
C VAL A 552 -7.35 -43.39 22.39
N SER A 553 -8.64 -43.82 22.22
CA SER A 553 -9.54 -44.16 23.33
C SER A 553 -9.27 -45.54 23.99
N ARG A 554 -8.60 -46.46 23.32
CA ARG A 554 -8.28 -47.78 23.87
C ARG A 554 -7.20 -47.82 24.96
N ARG A 555 -6.56 -46.70 25.30
CA ARG A 555 -5.54 -46.63 26.36
C ARG A 555 -6.06 -46.21 27.75
N VAL A 556 -7.36 -46.05 27.91
CA VAL A 556 -7.95 -45.72 29.22
C VAL A 556 -8.84 -46.87 29.68
N LEU A 557 -8.30 -48.05 29.93
CA LEU A 557 -8.93 -49.08 30.78
C LEU A 557 -7.97 -50.25 31.02
N VAL A 558 -6.99 -50.06 31.91
CA VAL A 558 -6.58 -51.13 32.83
C VAL A 558 -6.39 -50.46 34.19
N LEU A 559 -7.52 -50.37 34.90
CA LEU A 559 -7.49 -50.32 36.33
C LEU A 559 -7.58 -51.74 36.84
N ARG A 560 -6.53 -52.18 37.51
CA ARG A 560 -6.63 -53.08 38.66
C ARG A 560 -5.86 -52.48 39.82
#